data_09fc8603c09506c15fa14221a111cf14
#
_entry.id   09fc8603c09506c15fa14221a111cf14
#
_cell.length_a   1.000
_cell.length_b   1.000
_cell.length_c   1.000
_cell.angle_alpha   90.00
_cell.angle_beta   90.00
_cell.angle_gamma   90.00
#
_symmetry.space_group_name_H-M   'P 1'
#
loop_
_entity.id
_entity.type
_entity.pdbx_description
1 polymer ?
#
loop_
_entity_poly.entity_id
_entity_poly.type
_entity_poly.pdbx_seq_one_letter_code
_entity_poly.pdbx_strand_id
1 'polypeptide(L)'
;MHNTALAIAWAERSLIEHGYNINSPLEPVREMPWSSVSRFSTSQGFVYFKQMAEPFAIEPVLLRFLEKKLLAKVPHVIDMERSFLCFLMKGSGTTLRNILKADYQTDLVSKTLKMYAKIQLDVIKHADELLTLGVPDWRLAKLPELYLELISQRDLLRCDGLIDTEITTLQHLYPKFCELCTQLAAYKIPETIEHGDFHDNNILLEDQDVFINDWGDATISHPFFSLASWLNSAERNHALKATDPRTLMLQNAYLTIWQEYAPLDKLIEILSVVKKIR
;
A
#
# COMPACT_ATOMS: atom_id res chain seq x y z
N MET A 1 -12.78 -19.75 -4.86
CA MET A 1 -11.50 -19.63 -5.58
C MET A 1 -11.77 -19.88 -7.06
N HIS A 2 -11.44 -18.92 -7.91
CA HIS A 2 -11.50 -19.08 -9.36
C HIS A 2 -10.52 -20.19 -9.74
N ASN A 3 -10.85 -20.93 -10.80
CA ASN A 3 -10.14 -22.14 -11.20
C ASN A 3 -8.62 -21.88 -11.38
N THR A 4 -7.85 -22.13 -10.34
CA THR A 4 -6.40 -21.86 -10.27
C THR A 4 -5.64 -22.58 -11.39
N ALA A 5 -6.09 -23.76 -11.82
CA ALA A 5 -5.46 -24.50 -12.90
C ALA A 5 -5.59 -23.75 -14.25
N LEU A 6 -6.74 -23.15 -14.55
CA LEU A 6 -6.93 -22.34 -15.75
C LEU A 6 -6.13 -21.03 -15.70
N ALA A 7 -6.03 -20.42 -14.53
CA ALA A 7 -5.22 -19.23 -14.33
C ALA A 7 -3.73 -19.50 -14.55
N ILE A 8 -3.21 -20.64 -14.07
CA ILE A 8 -1.83 -21.07 -14.32
C ILE A 8 -1.61 -21.34 -15.79
N ALA A 9 -2.51 -22.05 -16.47
CA ALA A 9 -2.41 -22.33 -17.90
C ALA A 9 -2.46 -21.04 -18.74
N TRP A 10 -3.21 -20.02 -18.31
CA TRP A 10 -3.16 -18.70 -18.92
C TRP A 10 -1.79 -18.04 -18.70
N ALA A 11 -1.28 -18.07 -17.48
CA ALA A 11 0.00 -17.46 -17.13
C ALA A 11 1.16 -18.04 -17.95
N GLU A 12 1.20 -19.36 -18.13
CA GLU A 12 2.21 -20.04 -18.96
C GLU A 12 2.14 -19.61 -20.43
N ARG A 13 0.93 -19.56 -21.01
CA ARG A 13 0.74 -19.07 -22.39
C ARG A 13 1.16 -17.62 -22.55
N SER A 14 0.71 -16.75 -21.65
CA SER A 14 1.03 -15.33 -21.68
C SER A 14 2.54 -15.10 -21.57
N LEU A 15 3.27 -15.85 -20.72
CA LEU A 15 4.72 -15.76 -20.66
C LEU A 15 5.38 -16.10 -21.99
N ILE A 16 4.96 -17.18 -22.65
CA ILE A 16 5.49 -17.58 -23.97
C ILE A 16 5.19 -16.50 -25.02
N GLU A 17 3.98 -15.95 -25.06
CA GLU A 17 3.58 -14.88 -25.97
C GLU A 17 4.39 -13.60 -25.77
N HIS A 18 4.84 -13.32 -24.54
CA HIS A 18 5.71 -12.19 -24.20
C HIS A 18 7.22 -12.52 -24.30
N GLY A 19 7.57 -13.69 -24.90
CA GLY A 19 8.96 -14.06 -25.19
C GLY A 19 9.75 -14.58 -24.00
N TYR A 20 9.09 -15.07 -22.95
CA TYR A 20 9.73 -15.74 -21.83
C TYR A 20 9.78 -17.26 -22.06
N ASN A 21 10.95 -17.87 -21.86
CA ASN A 21 11.07 -19.32 -21.78
C ASN A 21 10.99 -19.75 -20.31
N ILE A 22 10.07 -20.65 -19.99
CA ILE A 22 9.88 -21.18 -18.62
C ILE A 22 10.92 -22.30 -18.42
N ASN A 23 11.74 -22.18 -17.37
CA ASN A 23 12.83 -23.10 -17.07
C ASN A 23 12.45 -24.18 -16.03
N SER A 24 11.46 -23.91 -15.18
CA SER A 24 11.02 -24.83 -14.14
C SER A 24 9.51 -24.69 -13.87
N PRO A 25 8.87 -25.70 -13.25
CA PRO A 25 7.49 -25.59 -12.79
C PRO A 25 7.26 -24.38 -11.87
N LEU A 26 6.02 -23.93 -11.79
CA LEU A 26 5.60 -22.85 -10.91
C LEU A 26 5.92 -23.19 -9.44
N GLU A 27 6.60 -22.29 -8.74
CA GLU A 27 6.98 -22.44 -7.33
C GLU A 27 6.10 -21.54 -6.45
N PRO A 28 5.44 -22.08 -5.40
CA PRO A 28 4.72 -21.25 -4.44
C PRO A 28 5.69 -20.38 -3.65
N VAL A 29 5.34 -19.09 -3.45
CA VAL A 29 6.12 -18.13 -2.65
C VAL A 29 5.38 -17.77 -1.38
N ARG A 30 4.08 -17.46 -1.48
CA ARG A 30 3.25 -17.06 -0.35
C ARG A 30 1.79 -17.39 -0.64
N GLU A 31 1.09 -17.88 0.39
CA GLU A 31 -0.35 -18.10 0.32
C GLU A 31 -1.03 -17.45 1.52
N MET A 32 -2.05 -16.64 1.22
CA MET A 32 -2.88 -15.94 2.19
C MET A 32 -4.35 -16.17 1.81
N PRO A 33 -5.31 -16.01 2.73
CA PRO A 33 -6.73 -16.17 2.42
C PRO A 33 -7.23 -15.28 1.26
N TRP A 34 -6.60 -14.14 1.06
CA TRP A 34 -6.99 -13.12 0.06
C TRP A 34 -6.07 -13.05 -1.16
N SER A 35 -4.90 -13.70 -1.16
CA SER A 35 -4.00 -13.73 -2.31
C SER A 35 -3.03 -14.90 -2.27
N SER A 36 -2.68 -15.43 -3.44
CA SER A 36 -1.57 -16.37 -3.61
C SER A 36 -0.53 -15.77 -4.55
N VAL A 37 0.73 -15.95 -4.20
CA VAL A 37 1.87 -15.53 -5.00
C VAL A 37 2.74 -16.75 -5.27
N SER A 38 3.00 -16.99 -6.53
CA SER A 38 3.94 -18.02 -7.01
C SER A 38 4.92 -17.39 -7.99
N ARG A 39 5.99 -18.09 -8.35
CA ARG A 39 6.98 -17.58 -9.31
C ARG A 39 7.34 -18.62 -10.36
N PHE A 40 7.58 -18.14 -11.56
CA PHE A 40 8.22 -18.87 -12.64
C PHE A 40 9.70 -18.50 -12.71
N SER A 41 10.59 -19.51 -12.81
CA SER A 41 11.94 -19.29 -13.27
C SER A 41 11.93 -19.22 -14.78
N THR A 42 12.44 -18.13 -15.35
CA THR A 42 12.43 -17.92 -16.81
C THR A 42 13.82 -17.57 -17.34
N SER A 43 13.95 -17.55 -18.68
CA SER A 43 15.17 -17.11 -19.37
C SER A 43 15.58 -15.65 -19.07
N GLN A 44 14.66 -14.84 -18.51
CA GLN A 44 14.87 -13.42 -18.19
C GLN A 44 14.77 -13.14 -16.68
N GLY A 45 14.99 -14.15 -15.82
CA GLY A 45 14.86 -14.06 -14.37
C GLY A 45 13.50 -14.54 -13.85
N PHE A 46 13.17 -14.20 -12.61
CA PHE A 46 11.90 -14.60 -12.02
C PHE A 46 10.76 -13.70 -12.49
N VAL A 47 9.63 -14.36 -12.81
CA VAL A 47 8.34 -13.70 -13.01
C VAL A 47 7.39 -14.20 -11.94
N TYR A 48 6.72 -13.28 -11.27
CA TYR A 48 5.76 -13.58 -10.23
C TYR A 48 4.35 -13.63 -10.82
N PHE A 49 3.63 -14.66 -10.46
CA PHE A 49 2.22 -14.85 -10.71
C PHE A 49 1.46 -14.57 -9.41
N LYS A 50 0.62 -13.55 -9.41
CA LYS A 50 -0.24 -13.20 -8.26
C LYS A 50 -1.69 -13.40 -8.64
N GLN A 51 -2.41 -14.22 -7.86
CA GLN A 51 -3.85 -14.36 -7.92
C GLN A 51 -4.44 -13.78 -6.62
N MET A 52 -5.53 -13.02 -6.73
CA MET A 52 -6.06 -12.23 -5.61
C MET A 52 -7.58 -12.35 -5.50
N ALA A 53 -8.13 -11.98 -4.34
CA ALA A 53 -9.56 -11.79 -4.16
C ALA A 53 -10.03 -10.52 -4.88
N GLU A 54 -11.34 -10.47 -5.22
CA GLU A 54 -11.94 -9.38 -5.99
C GLU A 54 -11.65 -7.97 -5.44
N PRO A 55 -11.67 -7.70 -4.12
CA PRO A 55 -11.40 -6.38 -3.60
C PRO A 55 -10.01 -5.82 -3.96
N PHE A 56 -9.05 -6.70 -4.28
CA PHE A 56 -7.67 -6.33 -4.62
C PHE A 56 -7.40 -6.31 -6.13
N ALA A 57 -8.42 -6.58 -6.95
CA ALA A 57 -8.28 -6.72 -8.41
C ALA A 57 -7.84 -5.44 -9.14
N ILE A 58 -7.86 -4.31 -8.46
CA ILE A 58 -7.38 -3.02 -8.98
C ILE A 58 -5.85 -2.97 -9.09
N GLU A 59 -5.10 -3.78 -8.33
CA GLU A 59 -3.65 -3.69 -8.21
C GLU A 59 -2.90 -3.66 -9.55
N PRO A 60 -3.09 -4.60 -10.50
CA PRO A 60 -2.34 -4.55 -11.76
C PRO A 60 -2.68 -3.35 -12.63
N VAL A 61 -3.90 -2.82 -12.55
CA VAL A 61 -4.31 -1.61 -13.26
C VAL A 61 -3.60 -0.40 -12.68
N LEU A 62 -3.56 -0.31 -11.34
CA LEU A 62 -2.89 0.76 -10.62
C LEU A 62 -1.37 0.73 -10.86
N LEU A 63 -0.73 -0.44 -10.79
CA LEU A 63 0.70 -0.59 -11.11
C LEU A 63 1.03 -0.08 -12.51
N ARG A 64 0.25 -0.46 -13.52
CA ARG A 64 0.42 0.04 -14.90
C ARG A 64 0.23 1.55 -15.00
N PHE A 65 -0.71 2.12 -14.26
CA PHE A 65 -0.92 3.56 -14.20
C PHE A 65 0.30 4.27 -13.60
N LEU A 66 0.74 3.84 -12.42
CA LEU A 66 1.87 4.42 -11.71
C LEU A 66 3.16 4.35 -12.53
N GLU A 67 3.44 3.19 -13.15
CA GLU A 67 4.61 2.98 -13.98
C GLU A 67 4.60 3.86 -15.25
N LYS A 68 3.51 3.80 -16.02
CA LYS A 68 3.48 4.41 -17.37
C LYS A 68 3.21 5.91 -17.33
N LYS A 69 2.36 6.37 -16.41
CA LYS A 69 1.93 7.77 -16.37
C LYS A 69 2.79 8.63 -15.47
N LEU A 70 3.29 8.06 -14.36
CA LEU A 70 4.08 8.79 -13.38
C LEU A 70 5.55 8.37 -13.37
N LEU A 71 5.94 7.37 -14.15
CA LEU A 71 7.29 6.78 -14.18
C LEU A 71 7.75 6.34 -12.77
N ALA A 72 6.79 5.96 -11.93
CA ALA A 72 7.04 5.51 -10.58
C ALA A 72 7.76 4.15 -10.58
N LYS A 73 8.65 3.96 -9.63
CA LYS A 73 9.35 2.68 -9.40
C LYS A 73 8.40 1.71 -8.69
N VAL A 74 7.68 0.93 -9.47
CA VAL A 74 6.75 -0.14 -9.05
C VAL A 74 7.02 -1.40 -9.87
N PRO A 75 6.56 -2.59 -9.45
CA PRO A 75 6.70 -3.81 -10.26
C PRO A 75 6.09 -3.64 -11.64
N HIS A 76 6.84 -4.07 -12.68
CA HIS A 76 6.34 -4.05 -14.04
C HIS A 76 5.32 -5.16 -14.28
N VAL A 77 4.10 -4.79 -14.66
CA VAL A 77 3.03 -5.75 -15.00
C VAL A 77 3.20 -6.20 -16.45
N ILE A 78 3.59 -7.46 -16.64
CA ILE A 78 3.73 -8.10 -17.95
C ILE A 78 2.35 -8.26 -18.58
N ASP A 79 1.45 -8.95 -17.88
CA ASP A 79 0.09 -9.20 -18.35
C ASP A 79 -0.87 -9.43 -17.19
N MET A 80 -2.19 -9.35 -17.45
CA MET A 80 -3.23 -9.56 -16.44
C MET A 80 -4.49 -10.19 -17.06
N GLU A 81 -5.16 -11.05 -16.29
CA GLU A 81 -6.43 -11.68 -16.69
C GLU A 81 -7.50 -11.46 -15.62
N ARG A 82 -8.46 -10.61 -15.95
CA ARG A 82 -9.51 -10.18 -15.02
C ARG A 82 -10.46 -11.31 -14.64
N SER A 83 -10.75 -12.23 -15.55
CA SER A 83 -11.68 -13.35 -15.29
C SER A 83 -11.13 -14.33 -14.24
N PHE A 84 -9.81 -14.37 -14.08
CA PHE A 84 -9.12 -15.19 -13.08
C PHE A 84 -8.58 -14.37 -11.90
N LEU A 85 -8.80 -13.05 -11.89
CA LEU A 85 -8.27 -12.13 -10.88
C LEU A 85 -6.77 -12.33 -10.64
N CYS A 86 -5.99 -12.38 -11.72
CA CYS A 86 -4.56 -12.66 -11.64
C CYS A 86 -3.74 -11.80 -12.61
N PHE A 87 -2.45 -11.71 -12.34
CA PHE A 87 -1.49 -11.03 -13.20
C PHE A 87 -0.09 -11.58 -13.05
N LEU A 88 0.74 -11.27 -14.07
CA LEU A 88 2.15 -11.54 -14.13
C LEU A 88 2.93 -10.26 -13.95
N MET A 89 3.93 -10.26 -13.08
CA MET A 89 4.80 -9.11 -12.86
C MET A 89 6.27 -9.51 -12.80
N LYS A 90 7.14 -8.64 -13.31
CA LYS A 90 8.56 -8.71 -12.98
C LYS A 90 8.72 -8.39 -11.51
N GLY A 91 9.39 -9.26 -10.81
CA GLY A 91 9.74 -9.01 -9.43
C GLY A 91 11.18 -9.41 -9.23
N SER A 92 11.89 -8.56 -8.54
CA SER A 92 13.30 -8.79 -8.25
C SER A 92 13.66 -8.01 -7.00
N GLY A 93 14.74 -8.43 -6.38
CA GLY A 93 15.28 -7.75 -5.23
C GLY A 93 14.93 -8.35 -3.89
N THR A 94 15.54 -7.77 -2.89
CA THR A 94 15.38 -8.13 -1.47
C THR A 94 14.46 -7.12 -0.80
N THR A 95 13.61 -7.59 0.11
CA THR A 95 12.77 -6.66 0.89
C THR A 95 13.64 -5.75 1.75
N LEU A 96 13.25 -4.48 1.85
CA LEU A 96 13.93 -3.51 2.71
C LEU A 96 13.98 -4.01 4.16
N ARG A 97 12.93 -4.70 4.65
CA ARG A 97 12.90 -5.34 5.96
C ARG A 97 14.07 -6.28 6.19
N ASN A 98 14.42 -7.12 5.22
CA ASN A 98 15.53 -8.04 5.35
C ASN A 98 16.89 -7.32 5.45
N ILE A 99 17.03 -6.21 4.75
CA ILE A 99 18.23 -5.36 4.83
C ILE A 99 18.30 -4.68 6.20
N LEU A 100 17.20 -4.09 6.66
CA LEU A 100 17.13 -3.35 7.91
C LEU A 100 17.27 -4.20 9.17
N LYS A 101 17.04 -5.52 9.08
CA LYS A 101 17.27 -6.45 10.20
C LYS A 101 18.74 -6.55 10.61
N ALA A 102 19.66 -6.42 9.66
CA ALA A 102 21.09 -6.49 9.92
C ALA A 102 21.63 -5.15 10.46
N ASP A 103 21.18 -4.05 9.85
CA ASP A 103 21.54 -2.69 10.23
C ASP A 103 20.43 -1.74 9.75
N TYR A 104 19.94 -0.88 10.66
CA TYR A 104 18.88 0.06 10.33
C TYR A 104 19.42 1.28 9.59
N GLN A 105 19.30 1.27 8.28
CA GLN A 105 19.81 2.29 7.38
C GLN A 105 18.84 3.47 7.25
N THR A 106 18.91 4.42 8.18
CA THR A 106 18.01 5.58 8.25
C THR A 106 18.00 6.43 6.96
N ASP A 107 19.14 6.57 6.30
CA ASP A 107 19.25 7.36 5.06
C ASP A 107 18.53 6.69 3.89
N LEU A 108 18.66 5.35 3.77
CA LEU A 108 17.94 4.57 2.75
C LEU A 108 16.43 4.66 2.96
N VAL A 109 15.98 4.52 4.21
CA VAL A 109 14.56 4.67 4.58
C VAL A 109 14.09 6.10 4.29
N SER A 110 14.86 7.12 4.66
CA SER A 110 14.53 8.52 4.37
C SER A 110 14.38 8.77 2.87
N LYS A 111 15.27 8.20 2.05
CA LYS A 111 15.17 8.27 0.57
C LYS A 111 13.89 7.61 0.07
N THR A 112 13.56 6.44 0.59
CA THR A 112 12.33 5.70 0.25
C THR A 112 11.07 6.50 0.58
N LEU A 113 11.00 7.07 1.79
CA LEU A 113 9.86 7.90 2.23
C LEU A 113 9.69 9.15 1.37
N LYS A 114 10.78 9.82 1.02
CA LYS A 114 10.76 10.99 0.12
C LYS A 114 10.27 10.59 -1.29
N MET A 115 10.72 9.46 -1.80
CA MET A 115 10.29 8.96 -3.10
C MET A 115 8.78 8.66 -3.09
N TYR A 116 8.28 7.99 -2.06
CA TYR A 116 6.85 7.71 -1.91
C TYR A 116 6.02 8.99 -1.80
N ALA A 117 6.44 9.96 -0.97
CA ALA A 117 5.76 11.25 -0.86
C ALA A 117 5.69 12.00 -2.20
N LYS A 118 6.72 11.89 -3.06
CA LYS A 118 6.68 12.46 -4.42
C LYS A 118 5.65 11.76 -5.31
N ILE A 119 5.56 10.42 -5.27
CA ILE A 119 4.51 9.69 -5.98
C ILE A 119 3.13 10.19 -5.56
N GLN A 120 2.91 10.39 -4.26
CA GLN A 120 1.66 10.94 -3.75
C GLN A 120 1.36 12.35 -4.27
N LEU A 121 2.36 13.24 -4.31
CA LEU A 121 2.21 14.59 -4.90
C LEU A 121 1.85 14.51 -6.40
N ASP A 122 2.52 13.65 -7.15
CA ASP A 122 2.26 13.48 -8.59
C ASP A 122 0.85 12.92 -8.85
N VAL A 123 0.31 12.10 -7.94
CA VAL A 123 -1.06 11.53 -8.03
C VAL A 123 -2.14 12.55 -7.75
N ILE A 124 -1.91 13.65 -7.01
CA ILE A 124 -2.95 14.62 -6.63
C ILE A 124 -3.82 15.03 -7.84
N LYS A 125 -3.20 15.39 -8.94
CA LYS A 125 -3.89 15.80 -10.18
C LYS A 125 -4.59 14.65 -10.93
N HIS A 126 -4.40 13.41 -10.47
CA HIS A 126 -4.94 12.19 -11.07
C HIS A 126 -5.89 11.45 -10.13
N ALA A 127 -6.19 11.99 -8.95
CA ALA A 127 -7.03 11.31 -7.96
C ALA A 127 -8.39 10.90 -8.52
N ASP A 128 -9.09 11.80 -9.23
CA ASP A 128 -10.40 11.49 -9.83
C ASP A 128 -10.30 10.47 -10.99
N GLU A 129 -9.20 10.47 -11.73
CA GLU A 129 -8.92 9.44 -12.75
C GLU A 129 -8.76 8.06 -12.11
N LEU A 130 -8.03 7.97 -11.00
CA LEU A 130 -7.86 6.72 -10.25
C LEU A 130 -9.16 6.22 -9.64
N LEU A 131 -10.01 7.10 -9.10
CA LEU A 131 -11.35 6.75 -8.64
C LEU A 131 -12.19 6.15 -9.79
N THR A 132 -12.11 6.74 -11.00
CA THR A 132 -12.80 6.24 -12.18
C THR A 132 -12.27 4.87 -12.62
N LEU A 133 -11.00 4.57 -12.41
CA LEU A 133 -10.38 3.27 -12.66
C LEU A 133 -10.79 2.20 -11.63
N GLY A 134 -11.39 2.60 -10.50
CA GLY A 134 -11.87 1.69 -9.46
C GLY A 134 -11.03 1.66 -8.18
N VAL A 135 -10.07 2.57 -8.01
CA VAL A 135 -9.38 2.75 -6.72
C VAL A 135 -10.41 3.22 -5.68
N PRO A 136 -10.51 2.58 -4.50
CA PRO A 136 -11.51 2.93 -3.50
C PRO A 136 -11.41 4.39 -3.02
N ASP A 137 -12.56 5.03 -2.83
CA ASP A 137 -12.68 6.39 -2.31
C ASP A 137 -12.76 6.40 -0.78
N TRP A 138 -11.62 6.63 -0.15
CA TRP A 138 -11.50 6.79 1.30
C TRP A 138 -11.13 8.23 1.69
N ARG A 139 -11.57 9.18 0.89
CA ARG A 139 -11.40 10.60 1.21
C ARG A 139 -12.07 10.95 2.53
N LEU A 140 -11.54 11.96 3.21
CA LEU A 140 -11.99 12.37 4.56
C LEU A 140 -13.50 12.61 4.64
N ALA A 141 -14.10 13.09 3.55
CA ALA A 141 -15.55 13.28 3.46
C ALA A 141 -16.34 11.95 3.44
N LYS A 142 -15.70 10.83 3.01
CA LYS A 142 -16.30 9.50 2.94
C LYS A 142 -16.01 8.63 4.17
N LEU A 143 -14.90 8.87 4.85
CA LEU A 143 -14.49 8.05 5.99
C LEU A 143 -15.56 7.90 7.09
N PRO A 144 -16.35 8.93 7.48
CA PRO A 144 -17.42 8.76 8.46
C PRO A 144 -18.48 7.74 8.04
N GLU A 145 -18.88 7.76 6.77
CA GLU A 145 -19.86 6.81 6.22
C GLU A 145 -19.30 5.38 6.23
N LEU A 146 -18.06 5.20 5.73
CA LEU A 146 -17.38 3.91 5.71
C LEU A 146 -17.15 3.34 7.12
N TYR A 147 -16.79 4.19 8.06
CA TYR A 147 -16.64 3.79 9.47
C TYR A 147 -17.97 3.31 10.04
N LEU A 148 -19.06 4.08 9.83
CA LEU A 148 -20.39 3.73 10.31
C LEU A 148 -20.88 2.40 9.70
N GLU A 149 -20.64 2.20 8.40
CA GLU A 149 -20.94 0.95 7.71
C GLU A 149 -20.20 -0.23 8.33
N LEU A 150 -18.88 -0.10 8.55
CA LEU A 150 -18.06 -1.14 9.17
C LEU A 150 -18.54 -1.49 10.57
N ILE A 151 -18.72 -0.51 11.47
CA ILE A 151 -19.11 -0.76 12.86
C ILE A 151 -20.55 -1.23 13.01
N SER A 152 -21.38 -1.12 11.97
CA SER A 152 -22.74 -1.69 11.93
C SER A 152 -22.73 -3.21 11.68
N GLN A 153 -21.66 -3.74 11.08
CA GLN A 153 -21.50 -5.16 10.71
C GLN A 153 -21.03 -6.00 11.90
N ARG A 154 -21.83 -6.06 12.97
CA ARG A 154 -21.43 -6.70 14.24
C ARG A 154 -20.97 -8.15 14.09
N ASP A 155 -21.62 -8.92 13.21
CA ASP A 155 -21.29 -10.34 13.02
C ASP A 155 -19.95 -10.50 12.31
N LEU A 156 -19.62 -9.63 11.34
CA LEU A 156 -18.31 -9.59 10.71
C LEU A 156 -17.22 -9.27 11.74
N LEU A 157 -17.43 -8.24 12.57
CA LEU A 157 -16.47 -7.83 13.59
C LEU A 157 -16.25 -8.93 14.65
N ARG A 158 -17.31 -9.70 14.99
CA ARG A 158 -17.17 -10.87 15.88
C ARG A 158 -16.37 -11.99 15.21
N CYS A 159 -16.57 -12.24 13.91
CA CYS A 159 -15.78 -13.23 13.15
C CYS A 159 -14.30 -12.85 13.12
N ASP A 160 -13.98 -11.55 13.12
CA ASP A 160 -12.62 -10.99 13.22
C ASP A 160 -12.05 -11.02 14.66
N GLY A 161 -12.83 -11.49 15.63
CA GLY A 161 -12.38 -11.71 17.00
C GLY A 161 -12.73 -10.60 17.98
N LEU A 162 -13.48 -9.56 17.59
CA LEU A 162 -13.90 -8.50 18.52
C LEU A 162 -15.02 -9.00 19.43
N ILE A 163 -14.95 -8.64 20.71
CA ILE A 163 -16.04 -8.88 21.66
C ILE A 163 -17.04 -7.71 21.67
N ASP A 164 -18.25 -7.96 22.18
CA ASP A 164 -19.35 -6.97 22.14
C ASP A 164 -19.04 -5.64 22.81
N THR A 165 -18.22 -5.66 23.87
CA THR A 165 -17.79 -4.43 24.55
C THR A 165 -16.85 -3.58 23.69
N GLU A 166 -15.98 -4.20 22.91
CA GLU A 166 -15.09 -3.52 21.97
C GLU A 166 -15.88 -2.93 20.81
N ILE A 167 -16.81 -3.71 20.22
CA ILE A 167 -17.71 -3.22 19.17
C ILE A 167 -18.53 -2.02 19.66
N THR A 168 -19.07 -2.09 20.88
CA THR A 168 -19.80 -0.97 21.49
C THR A 168 -18.89 0.25 21.70
N THR A 169 -17.64 0.04 22.10
CA THR A 169 -16.66 1.11 22.24
C THR A 169 -16.38 1.80 20.90
N LEU A 170 -16.19 1.01 19.83
CA LEU A 170 -16.02 1.57 18.48
C LEU A 170 -17.23 2.39 18.06
N GLN A 171 -18.47 1.92 18.35
CA GLN A 171 -19.69 2.68 18.06
C GLN A 171 -19.74 4.02 18.81
N HIS A 172 -19.32 4.05 20.08
CA HIS A 172 -19.24 5.29 20.86
C HIS A 172 -18.14 6.25 20.38
N LEU A 173 -17.10 5.75 19.70
CA LEU A 173 -16.05 6.59 19.11
C LEU A 173 -16.47 7.30 17.82
N TYR A 174 -17.57 6.91 17.19
CA TYR A 174 -18.02 7.47 15.91
C TYR A 174 -18.10 9.03 15.89
N PRO A 175 -18.72 9.72 16.89
CA PRO A 175 -18.75 11.18 16.87
C PRO A 175 -17.35 11.80 16.91
N LYS A 176 -16.42 11.19 17.68
CA LYS A 176 -15.03 11.66 17.77
C LYS A 176 -14.27 11.42 16.46
N PHE A 177 -14.52 10.31 15.80
CA PHE A 177 -13.97 10.02 14.49
C PHE A 177 -14.40 11.06 13.44
N CYS A 178 -15.71 11.42 13.42
CA CYS A 178 -16.23 12.48 12.54
C CYS A 178 -15.58 13.84 12.80
N GLU A 179 -15.42 14.20 14.10
CA GLU A 179 -14.73 15.43 14.49
C GLU A 179 -13.29 15.47 13.99
N LEU A 180 -12.54 14.37 14.13
CA LEU A 180 -11.16 14.27 13.67
C LEU A 180 -11.06 14.35 12.15
N CYS A 181 -11.95 13.71 11.40
CA CYS A 181 -12.02 13.84 9.94
C CYS A 181 -12.26 15.29 9.51
N THR A 182 -13.20 15.98 10.19
CA THR A 182 -13.50 17.39 9.94
C THR A 182 -12.29 18.28 10.26
N GLN A 183 -11.64 18.05 11.39
CA GLN A 183 -10.42 18.75 11.78
C GLN A 183 -9.32 18.56 10.74
N LEU A 184 -9.13 17.32 10.28
CA LEU A 184 -8.09 16.99 9.30
C LEU A 184 -8.38 17.67 7.96
N ALA A 185 -9.63 17.67 7.49
CA ALA A 185 -10.05 18.34 6.26
C ALA A 185 -9.82 19.86 6.29
N ALA A 186 -9.91 20.48 7.47
CA ALA A 186 -9.71 21.93 7.65
C ALA A 186 -8.26 22.38 7.34
N TYR A 187 -7.28 21.47 7.40
CA TYR A 187 -5.88 21.77 7.04
C TYR A 187 -5.65 21.84 5.53
N LYS A 188 -6.59 21.37 4.71
CA LYS A 188 -6.54 21.46 3.25
C LYS A 188 -5.31 20.80 2.61
N ILE A 189 -4.75 19.75 3.22
CA ILE A 189 -3.79 18.90 2.57
C ILE A 189 -4.53 18.13 1.47
N PRO A 190 -4.07 18.15 0.20
CA PRO A 190 -4.73 17.42 -0.87
C PRO A 190 -4.78 15.92 -0.61
N GLU A 191 -5.94 15.34 -0.88
CA GLU A 191 -6.12 13.89 -0.84
C GLU A 191 -5.53 13.26 -2.09
N THR A 192 -4.89 12.14 -1.92
CA THR A 192 -4.12 11.46 -2.95
C THR A 192 -4.07 9.96 -2.67
N ILE A 193 -3.20 9.24 -3.39
CA ILE A 193 -3.04 7.82 -3.15
C ILE A 193 -2.47 7.53 -1.76
N GLU A 194 -3.14 6.66 -1.05
CA GLU A 194 -2.71 6.02 0.19
C GLU A 194 -2.50 4.52 -0.11
N HIS A 195 -1.38 3.96 0.31
CA HIS A 195 -0.98 2.61 -0.04
C HIS A 195 -1.80 1.51 0.68
N GLY A 196 -2.40 1.84 1.82
CA GLY A 196 -3.11 0.89 2.68
C GLY A 196 -2.20 0.08 3.60
N ASP A 197 -1.10 -0.46 3.07
CA ASP A 197 -0.15 -1.31 3.80
C ASP A 197 1.31 -0.86 3.60
N PHE A 198 1.61 0.43 3.84
CA PHE A 198 2.92 1.00 3.60
C PHE A 198 3.92 0.67 4.71
N HIS A 199 4.81 -0.26 4.43
CA HIS A 199 5.88 -0.68 5.35
C HIS A 199 7.07 -1.31 4.59
N ASP A 200 8.16 -1.53 5.31
CA ASP A 200 9.45 -2.01 4.79
C ASP A 200 9.44 -3.39 4.12
N ASN A 201 8.44 -4.24 4.41
CA ASN A 201 8.30 -5.53 3.74
C ASN A 201 7.69 -5.40 2.32
N ASN A 202 6.98 -4.30 2.06
CA ASN A 202 6.41 -3.97 0.74
C ASN A 202 7.32 -3.03 -0.08
N ILE A 203 8.57 -2.88 0.35
CA ILE A 203 9.61 -2.17 -0.39
C ILE A 203 10.66 -3.19 -0.84
N LEU A 204 10.93 -3.21 -2.13
CA LEU A 204 11.93 -4.09 -2.75
C LEU A 204 13.14 -3.26 -3.19
N LEU A 205 14.33 -3.80 -2.99
CA LEU A 205 15.57 -3.23 -3.50
C LEU A 205 16.18 -4.19 -4.52
N GLU A 206 16.41 -3.65 -5.71
CA GLU A 206 17.16 -4.30 -6.79
C GLU A 206 18.31 -3.39 -7.20
N ASP A 207 19.53 -3.86 -7.08
CA ASP A 207 20.75 -3.07 -7.24
C ASP A 207 20.72 -1.84 -6.29
N GLN A 208 20.47 -0.64 -6.81
CA GLN A 208 20.33 0.60 -6.03
C GLN A 208 18.94 1.24 -6.17
N ASP A 209 18.05 0.57 -6.88
CA ASP A 209 16.68 1.03 -7.11
C ASP A 209 15.73 0.52 -6.04
N VAL A 210 14.81 1.39 -5.65
CA VAL A 210 13.76 1.11 -4.66
C VAL A 210 12.44 1.00 -5.40
N PHE A 211 11.75 -0.12 -5.22
CA PHE A 211 10.42 -0.37 -5.80
C PHE A 211 9.38 -0.49 -4.68
N ILE A 212 8.26 0.17 -4.85
CA ILE A 212 7.12 0.03 -3.93
C ILE A 212 6.18 -1.02 -4.49
N ASN A 213 5.92 -2.06 -3.71
CA ASN A 213 5.17 -3.26 -4.09
C ASN A 213 3.89 -3.40 -3.26
N ASP A 214 2.98 -4.29 -3.73
CA ASP A 214 1.75 -4.69 -3.02
C ASP A 214 0.75 -3.54 -2.81
N TRP A 215 0.24 -3.01 -3.94
CA TRP A 215 -0.69 -1.89 -4.00
C TRP A 215 -2.18 -2.30 -3.95
N GLY A 216 -2.46 -3.55 -3.59
CA GLY A 216 -3.83 -4.07 -3.57
C GLY A 216 -4.76 -3.36 -2.58
N ASP A 217 -4.20 -2.83 -1.49
CA ASP A 217 -4.94 -2.09 -0.45
C ASP A 217 -5.01 -0.57 -0.70
N ALA A 218 -4.52 -0.10 -1.85
CA ALA A 218 -4.42 1.33 -2.12
C ALA A 218 -5.80 2.00 -2.26
N THR A 219 -5.89 3.22 -1.73
CA THR A 219 -7.11 4.05 -1.75
C THR A 219 -6.78 5.48 -2.12
N ILE A 220 -7.78 6.30 -2.47
CA ILE A 220 -7.63 7.76 -2.46
C ILE A 220 -8.04 8.26 -1.07
N SER A 221 -7.08 8.83 -0.35
CA SER A 221 -7.27 9.24 1.04
C SER A 221 -6.29 10.35 1.45
N HIS A 222 -6.19 10.61 2.75
CA HIS A 222 -5.22 11.57 3.29
C HIS A 222 -3.80 10.98 3.27
N PRO A 223 -2.80 11.66 2.65
CA PRO A 223 -1.46 11.11 2.40
C PRO A 223 -0.73 10.62 3.65
N PHE A 224 -0.95 11.27 4.79
CA PHE A 224 -0.19 10.98 6.00
C PHE A 224 -0.64 9.70 6.72
N PHE A 225 -1.71 9.04 6.28
CA PHE A 225 -2.05 7.70 6.77
C PHE A 225 -0.94 6.70 6.44
N SER A 226 -0.33 6.77 5.25
CA SER A 226 0.83 5.94 4.91
C SER A 226 2.04 6.21 5.80
N LEU A 227 2.33 7.48 6.13
CA LEU A 227 3.42 7.79 7.07
C LEU A 227 3.14 7.23 8.47
N ALA A 228 1.91 7.36 8.96
CA ALA A 228 1.54 6.78 10.26
C ALA A 228 1.70 5.26 10.27
N SER A 229 1.31 4.57 9.16
CA SER A 229 1.53 3.13 8.96
C SER A 229 3.01 2.77 9.06
N TRP A 230 3.84 3.50 8.32
CA TRP A 230 5.29 3.29 8.32
C TRP A 230 5.88 3.43 9.73
N LEU A 231 5.56 4.51 10.43
CA LEU A 231 6.09 4.77 11.78
C LEU A 231 5.67 3.69 12.78
N ASN A 232 4.40 3.24 12.73
CA ASN A 232 3.91 2.14 13.55
C ASN A 232 4.61 0.81 13.21
N SER A 233 4.89 0.55 11.93
CA SER A 233 5.65 -0.62 11.49
C SER A 233 7.11 -0.56 11.95
N ALA A 234 7.74 0.61 11.88
CA ALA A 234 9.12 0.81 12.34
C ALA A 234 9.24 0.60 13.86
N GLU A 235 8.27 1.04 14.64
CA GLU A 235 8.25 0.77 16.08
C GLU A 235 8.12 -0.73 16.36
N ARG A 236 7.19 -1.42 15.72
CA ARG A 236 6.93 -2.86 15.94
C ARG A 236 8.08 -3.76 15.49
N ASN A 237 8.68 -3.46 14.33
CA ASN A 237 9.64 -4.36 13.69
C ASN A 237 11.11 -4.00 13.97
N HIS A 238 11.38 -2.75 14.34
CA HIS A 238 12.75 -2.23 14.54
C HIS A 238 12.92 -1.50 15.88
N ALA A 239 11.93 -1.55 16.76
CA ALA A 239 11.93 -0.90 18.08
C ALA A 239 12.21 0.62 18.04
N LEU A 240 11.87 1.28 16.93
CA LEU A 240 12.03 2.72 16.76
C LEU A 240 10.87 3.48 17.42
N LYS A 241 11.03 3.79 18.70
CA LYS A 241 10.03 4.55 19.45
C LYS A 241 9.80 5.95 18.86
N ALA A 242 8.66 6.55 19.14
CA ALA A 242 8.30 7.88 18.68
C ALA A 242 9.31 8.98 19.08
N THR A 243 10.05 8.79 20.20
CA THR A 243 11.08 9.70 20.71
C THR A 243 12.49 9.43 20.17
N ASP A 244 12.67 8.35 19.39
CA ASP A 244 13.97 8.03 18.79
C ASP A 244 14.33 9.11 17.74
N PRO A 245 15.56 9.69 17.77
CA PRO A 245 15.97 10.67 16.79
C PRO A 245 15.82 10.20 15.34
N ARG A 246 16.02 8.89 15.06
CA ARG A 246 15.82 8.32 13.73
C ARG A 246 14.36 8.40 13.31
N THR A 247 13.41 8.14 14.20
CA THR A 247 11.96 8.27 13.93
C THR A 247 11.62 9.71 13.54
N LEU A 248 12.18 10.70 14.24
CA LEU A 248 12.00 12.11 13.92
C LEU A 248 12.63 12.48 12.56
N MET A 249 13.82 11.93 12.25
CA MET A 249 14.45 12.10 10.93
C MET A 249 13.55 11.54 9.81
N LEU A 250 13.00 10.34 9.97
CA LEU A 250 12.12 9.71 9.00
C LEU A 250 10.83 10.51 8.80
N GLN A 251 10.20 10.91 9.89
CA GLN A 251 9.02 11.78 9.86
C GLN A 251 9.28 13.06 9.09
N ASN A 252 10.38 13.76 9.42
CA ASN A 252 10.74 15.02 8.77
C ASN A 252 11.10 14.80 7.30
N ALA A 253 11.81 13.71 6.97
CA ALA A 253 12.16 13.37 5.58
C ALA A 253 10.91 13.27 4.67
N TYR A 254 9.84 12.66 5.15
CA TYR A 254 8.58 12.59 4.43
C TYR A 254 7.85 13.93 4.40
N LEU A 255 7.65 14.57 5.57
CA LEU A 255 6.87 15.80 5.70
C LEU A 255 7.48 16.97 4.95
N THR A 256 8.81 17.04 4.82
CA THR A 256 9.49 18.11 4.08
C THR A 256 9.04 18.20 2.62
N ILE A 257 8.62 17.07 2.02
CA ILE A 257 8.11 17.04 0.64
C ILE A 257 6.75 17.76 0.52
N TRP A 258 6.02 17.90 1.63
CA TRP A 258 4.69 18.54 1.70
C TRP A 258 4.73 20.02 2.10
N GLN A 259 5.92 20.62 2.20
CA GLN A 259 6.06 22.01 2.70
C GLN A 259 5.45 23.08 1.78
N GLU A 260 5.10 22.76 0.55
CA GLU A 260 4.31 23.66 -0.30
C GLU A 260 2.87 23.90 0.21
N TYR A 261 2.32 22.97 1.02
CA TYR A 261 0.97 23.05 1.57
C TYR A 261 0.92 23.64 2.98
N ALA A 262 1.97 23.44 3.79
CA ALA A 262 2.06 24.02 5.14
C ALA A 262 3.50 23.98 5.67
N PRO A 263 3.87 24.87 6.62
CA PRO A 263 5.14 24.81 7.33
C PRO A 263 5.32 23.48 8.09
N LEU A 264 6.58 23.06 8.31
CA LEU A 264 6.90 21.74 8.87
C LEU A 264 6.27 21.50 10.25
N ASP A 265 6.28 22.51 11.13
CA ASP A 265 5.63 22.46 12.44
C ASP A 265 4.13 22.15 12.33
N LYS A 266 3.46 22.77 11.36
CA LYS A 266 2.05 22.52 11.08
C LYS A 266 1.81 21.13 10.50
N LEU A 267 2.70 20.65 9.63
CA LEU A 267 2.63 19.28 9.09
C LEU A 267 2.80 18.23 10.21
N ILE A 268 3.65 18.50 11.19
CA ILE A 268 3.81 17.65 12.39
C ILE A 268 2.52 17.63 13.23
N GLU A 269 1.86 18.80 13.41
CA GLU A 269 0.56 18.89 14.09
C GLU A 269 -0.50 18.04 13.34
N ILE A 270 -0.58 18.18 12.02
CA ILE A 270 -1.50 17.40 11.17
C ILE A 270 -1.25 15.90 11.34
N LEU A 271 0.02 15.45 11.30
CA LEU A 271 0.36 14.05 11.54
C LEU A 271 -0.11 13.58 12.92
N SER A 272 -0.06 14.44 13.93
CA SER A 272 -0.56 14.09 15.28
C SER A 272 -2.08 13.84 15.30
N VAL A 273 -2.84 14.52 14.45
CA VAL A 273 -4.29 14.27 14.28
C VAL A 273 -4.50 12.95 13.51
N VAL A 274 -3.75 12.72 12.44
CA VAL A 274 -3.78 11.47 11.66
C VAL A 274 -3.58 10.24 12.54
N LYS A 275 -2.60 10.29 13.45
CA LYS A 275 -2.31 9.18 14.40
C LYS A 275 -3.45 8.87 15.38
N LYS A 276 -4.42 9.76 15.55
CA LYS A 276 -5.61 9.53 16.39
C LYS A 276 -6.76 8.86 15.63
N ILE A 277 -6.75 8.97 14.30
CA ILE A 277 -7.75 8.36 13.42
C ILE A 277 -7.37 6.89 13.13
N ARG A 278 -6.08 6.61 13.03
CA ARG A 278 -5.53 5.30 12.71
C ARG A 278 -5.16 4.53 13.99
#